data_7585e7d0b04129a69bcc288c1f45d678
#
_entry.id   7585e7d0b04129a69bcc288c1f45d678
#
_cell.length_a   1.000
_cell.length_b   1.000
_cell.length_c   1.000
_cell.angle_alpha   90.00
_cell.angle_beta   90.00
_cell.angle_gamma   90.00
#
_symmetry.space_group_name_H-M   'P 1'
#
loop_
_entity.id
_entity.type
_entity.pdbx_description
1 polymer ?
#
loop_
_entity_poly.entity_id
_entity_poly.type
_entity_poly.pdbx_seq_one_letter_code
_entity_poly.pdbx_strand_id
1 'polypeptide(L)'
;ASQDNPKYAEDVVKVKENIKLYTNNRIAKLQGENDFDGIIAVADEMLAVNPQDALAQKIRLQALFDKKDYAGVIASAEEAAAVQTDEEERSDVYFILGAAYNARTMPQQAIDALSKVTAGANVAAAQKTVAQLKENAAKANS
;
A
#
# COMPACT_ATOMS: atom_id res chain seq x y z
N ALA A 1 24.30 35.28 6.03
CA ALA A 1 23.05 35.13 5.33
C ALA A 1 22.05 34.36 6.17
N SER A 2 20.80 34.81 6.18
CA SER A 2 19.74 34.23 7.00
C SER A 2 19.41 32.79 6.65
N GLN A 3 19.80 32.34 5.47
CA GLN A 3 19.53 30.98 5.00
C GLN A 3 20.33 29.90 5.75
N ASP A 4 21.42 30.31 6.41
CA ASP A 4 22.28 29.37 7.15
C ASP A 4 21.99 29.38 8.65
N ASN A 5 20.86 29.94 9.05
CA ASN A 5 20.48 30.02 10.46
C ASN A 5 20.04 28.63 10.95
N PRO A 6 20.78 28.00 11.90
CA PRO A 6 20.40 26.67 12.43
C PRO A 6 19.02 26.62 13.06
N LYS A 7 18.59 27.73 13.67
CA LYS A 7 17.26 27.81 14.28
C LYS A 7 16.14 27.67 13.23
N TYR A 8 16.36 28.31 12.07
CA TYR A 8 15.39 28.20 10.97
C TYR A 8 15.25 26.75 10.49
N ALA A 9 16.38 26.05 10.32
CA ALA A 9 16.40 24.66 9.91
C ALA A 9 15.68 23.76 10.93
N GLU A 10 15.90 23.99 12.23
CA GLU A 10 15.21 23.27 13.30
C GLU A 10 13.71 23.51 13.26
N ASP A 11 13.28 24.75 13.06
CA ASP A 11 11.86 25.11 12.99
C ASP A 11 11.17 24.44 11.80
N VAL A 12 11.84 24.36 10.64
CA VAL A 12 11.31 23.69 9.45
C VAL A 12 11.14 22.19 9.71
N VAL A 13 12.12 21.55 10.37
CA VAL A 13 12.06 20.13 10.71
C VAL A 13 10.89 19.88 11.66
N LYS A 14 10.72 20.71 12.69
CA LYS A 14 9.60 20.56 13.64
C LYS A 14 8.24 20.71 12.97
N VAL A 15 8.11 21.65 12.04
CA VAL A 15 6.86 21.85 11.29
C VAL A 15 6.54 20.60 10.46
N LYS A 16 7.53 20.05 9.77
CA LYS A 16 7.35 18.82 8.98
C LYS A 16 6.95 17.63 9.85
N GLU A 17 7.57 17.47 11.02
CA GLU A 17 7.23 16.40 11.97
C GLU A 17 5.81 16.57 12.51
N ASN A 18 5.40 17.80 12.83
CA ASN A 18 4.04 18.07 13.31
C ASN A 18 2.99 17.78 12.25
N ILE A 19 3.26 18.13 10.99
CA ILE A 19 2.36 17.83 9.87
C ILE A 19 2.21 16.34 9.69
N LYS A 20 3.33 15.60 9.73
CA LYS A 20 3.34 14.15 9.60
C LYS A 20 2.54 13.49 10.72
N LEU A 21 2.74 13.92 11.97
CA LEU A 21 2.00 13.40 13.13
C LEU A 21 0.51 13.69 13.00
N TYR A 22 0.14 14.91 12.62
CA TYR A 22 -1.25 15.31 12.39
C TYR A 22 -1.90 14.41 11.33
N THR A 23 -1.21 14.19 10.22
CA THR A 23 -1.69 13.35 9.13
C THR A 23 -1.89 11.91 9.59
N ASN A 24 -0.92 11.35 10.33
CA ASN A 24 -1.01 10.00 10.85
C ASN A 24 -2.17 9.83 11.83
N ASN A 25 -2.41 10.82 12.70
CA ASN A 25 -3.53 10.80 13.64
C ASN A 25 -4.86 10.88 12.91
N ARG A 26 -4.94 11.68 11.86
CA ARG A 26 -6.13 11.81 11.02
C ARG A 26 -6.44 10.49 10.32
N ILE A 27 -5.42 9.84 9.77
CA ILE A 27 -5.57 8.52 9.14
C ILE A 27 -6.04 7.48 10.15
N ALA A 28 -5.44 7.44 11.34
CA ALA A 28 -5.83 6.50 12.39
C ALA A 28 -7.29 6.68 12.80
N LYS A 29 -7.75 7.92 12.91
CA LYS A 29 -9.16 8.22 13.21
C LYS A 29 -10.08 7.69 12.12
N LEU A 30 -9.73 7.96 10.86
CA LEU A 30 -10.52 7.51 9.71
C LEU A 30 -10.55 5.99 9.60
N GLN A 31 -9.45 5.32 9.92
CA GLN A 31 -9.40 3.86 9.99
C GLN A 31 -10.35 3.32 11.06
N GLY A 32 -10.37 3.95 12.22
CA GLY A 32 -11.28 3.57 13.31
C GLY A 32 -12.75 3.74 12.93
N GLU A 33 -13.06 4.69 12.05
CA GLU A 33 -14.41 4.95 11.56
C GLU A 33 -14.74 4.16 10.29
N ASN A 34 -13.79 3.39 9.75
CA ASN A 34 -13.90 2.69 8.46
C ASN A 34 -14.23 3.65 7.29
N ASP A 35 -13.72 4.89 7.39
CA ASP A 35 -13.91 5.90 6.35
C ASP A 35 -12.79 5.79 5.32
N PHE A 36 -12.90 4.81 4.44
CA PHE A 36 -11.86 4.52 3.45
C PHE A 36 -11.73 5.64 2.41
N ASP A 37 -12.82 6.27 2.02
CA ASP A 37 -12.78 7.40 1.09
C ASP A 37 -12.04 8.60 1.71
N GLY A 38 -12.22 8.82 3.01
CA GLY A 38 -11.47 9.85 3.74
C GLY A 38 -9.97 9.55 3.78
N ILE A 39 -9.61 8.28 3.99
CA ILE A 39 -8.20 7.84 3.98
C ILE A 39 -7.59 8.08 2.60
N ILE A 40 -8.30 7.73 1.54
CA ILE A 40 -7.84 7.94 0.17
C ILE A 40 -7.63 9.44 -0.09
N ALA A 41 -8.54 10.28 0.37
CA ALA A 41 -8.42 11.74 0.21
C ALA A 41 -7.17 12.27 0.91
N VAL A 42 -6.88 11.80 2.13
CA VAL A 42 -5.66 12.20 2.87
C VAL A 42 -4.41 11.73 2.11
N ALA A 43 -4.42 10.49 1.63
CA ALA A 43 -3.29 9.96 0.87
C ALA A 43 -3.08 10.77 -0.43
N ASP A 44 -4.15 11.16 -1.11
CA ASP A 44 -4.07 11.99 -2.31
C ASP A 44 -3.48 13.38 -1.99
N GLU A 45 -3.81 13.96 -0.84
CA GLU A 45 -3.20 15.21 -0.38
C GLU A 45 -1.70 15.05 -0.18
N MET A 46 -1.28 13.94 0.44
CA MET A 46 0.14 13.63 0.65
C MET A 46 0.86 13.45 -0.68
N LEU A 47 0.23 12.79 -1.64
CA LEU A 47 0.80 12.54 -2.96
C LEU A 47 0.86 13.81 -3.80
N ALA A 48 -0.04 14.78 -3.57
CA ALA A 48 0.05 16.09 -4.23
C ALA A 48 1.30 16.84 -3.81
N VAL A 49 1.76 16.65 -2.56
CA VAL A 49 3.01 17.24 -2.05
C VAL A 49 4.21 16.45 -2.52
N ASN A 50 4.14 15.11 -2.46
CA ASN A 50 5.23 14.23 -2.89
C ASN A 50 4.65 13.01 -3.60
N PRO A 51 4.63 12.98 -4.94
CA PRO A 51 4.08 11.85 -5.71
C PRO A 51 4.79 10.51 -5.45
N GLN A 52 6.01 10.54 -4.92
CA GLN A 52 6.79 9.34 -4.63
C GLN A 52 6.76 8.97 -3.14
N ASP A 53 5.79 9.48 -2.39
CA ASP A 53 5.62 9.14 -0.98
C ASP A 53 5.18 7.67 -0.87
N ALA A 54 6.11 6.81 -0.47
CA ALA A 54 5.88 5.37 -0.39
C ALA A 54 4.76 5.02 0.60
N LEU A 55 4.73 5.69 1.75
CA LEU A 55 3.71 5.45 2.76
C LEU A 55 2.32 5.83 2.25
N ALA A 56 2.21 7.00 1.60
CA ALA A 56 0.94 7.47 1.05
C ALA A 56 0.41 6.52 -0.02
N GLN A 57 1.28 6.03 -0.92
CA GLN A 57 0.89 5.07 -1.94
C GLN A 57 0.36 3.77 -1.33
N LYS A 58 1.04 3.27 -0.29
CA LYS A 58 0.64 2.04 0.39
C LYS A 58 -0.67 2.21 1.15
N ILE A 59 -0.84 3.32 1.87
CA ILE A 59 -2.06 3.63 2.61
C ILE A 59 -3.25 3.72 1.66
N ARG A 60 -3.07 4.42 0.54
CA ARG A 60 -4.11 4.57 -0.47
C ARG A 60 -4.51 3.20 -1.04
N LEU A 61 -3.52 2.37 -1.34
CA LEU A 61 -3.76 1.04 -1.88
C LEU A 61 -4.55 0.16 -0.89
N GLN A 62 -4.17 0.19 0.38
CA GLN A 62 -4.86 -0.56 1.42
C GLN A 62 -6.31 -0.09 1.57
N ALA A 63 -6.55 1.22 1.53
CA ALA A 63 -7.89 1.77 1.63
C ALA A 63 -8.76 1.37 0.43
N LEU A 64 -8.19 1.37 -0.78
CA LEU A 64 -8.89 0.86 -1.96
C LEU A 64 -9.29 -0.60 -1.80
N PHE A 65 -8.39 -1.41 -1.28
CA PHE A 65 -8.67 -2.82 -1.02
C PHE A 65 -9.78 -2.98 0.03
N ASP A 66 -9.70 -2.22 1.12
CA ASP A 66 -10.67 -2.32 2.22
C ASP A 66 -12.07 -1.88 1.79
N LYS A 67 -12.17 -0.91 0.88
CA LYS A 67 -13.48 -0.52 0.33
C LYS A 67 -13.92 -1.43 -0.82
N LYS A 68 -13.14 -2.44 -1.14
CA LYS A 68 -13.41 -3.44 -2.17
C LYS A 68 -13.33 -2.89 -3.60
N ASP A 69 -12.56 -1.82 -3.77
CA ASP A 69 -12.26 -1.28 -5.11
C ASP A 69 -11.04 -2.00 -5.69
N TYR A 70 -11.26 -3.24 -6.08
CA TYR A 70 -10.18 -4.09 -6.56
C TYR A 70 -9.62 -3.61 -7.90
N ALA A 71 -10.45 -3.02 -8.74
CA ALA A 71 -9.97 -2.42 -9.99
C ALA A 71 -9.00 -1.27 -9.71
N GLY A 72 -9.30 -0.45 -8.69
CA GLY A 72 -8.42 0.63 -8.25
C GLY A 72 -7.09 0.10 -7.72
N VAL A 73 -7.12 -1.00 -6.95
CA VAL A 73 -5.91 -1.67 -6.45
C VAL A 73 -5.05 -2.14 -7.64
N ILE A 74 -5.66 -2.83 -8.58
CA ILE A 74 -4.96 -3.37 -9.75
C ILE A 74 -4.31 -2.24 -10.56
N ALA A 75 -5.03 -1.14 -10.75
CA ALA A 75 -4.53 0.00 -11.50
C ALA A 75 -3.37 0.73 -10.81
N SER A 76 -3.31 0.70 -9.47
CA SER A 76 -2.39 1.52 -8.67
C SER A 76 -1.19 0.73 -8.11
N ALA A 77 -1.26 -0.59 -8.05
CA ALA A 77 -0.31 -1.40 -7.30
C ALA A 77 1.11 -1.34 -7.84
N GLU A 78 1.30 -1.34 -9.16
CA GLU A 78 2.64 -1.31 -9.76
C GLU A 78 3.36 0.00 -9.41
N GLU A 79 2.65 1.11 -9.47
CA GLU A 79 3.21 2.41 -9.09
C GLU A 79 3.53 2.44 -7.60
N ALA A 80 2.63 1.89 -6.76
CA ALA A 80 2.85 1.81 -5.32
C ALA A 80 4.07 0.94 -5.00
N ALA A 81 4.26 -0.17 -5.70
CA ALA A 81 5.42 -1.04 -5.51
C ALA A 81 6.71 -0.35 -5.93
N ALA A 82 6.67 0.41 -7.04
CA ALA A 82 7.86 1.06 -7.60
C ALA A 82 8.46 2.10 -6.65
N VAL A 83 7.65 2.75 -5.81
CA VAL A 83 8.14 3.76 -4.88
C VAL A 83 8.60 3.19 -3.54
N GLN A 84 8.37 1.90 -3.27
CA GLN A 84 8.83 1.27 -2.04
C GLN A 84 10.34 1.00 -2.12
N THR A 85 11.06 1.38 -1.06
CA THR A 85 12.51 1.19 -0.99
C THR A 85 12.89 -0.05 -0.19
N ASP A 86 11.96 -0.58 0.60
CA ASP A 86 12.14 -1.75 1.45
C ASP A 86 11.44 -2.94 0.80
N GLU A 87 12.12 -4.10 0.77
CA GLU A 87 11.57 -5.32 0.20
C GLU A 87 10.32 -5.81 0.92
N GLU A 88 10.25 -5.68 2.24
CA GLU A 88 9.05 -6.04 3.01
C GLU A 88 7.87 -5.15 2.61
N GLU A 89 8.10 -3.86 2.48
CA GLU A 89 7.04 -2.91 2.09
C GLU A 89 6.56 -3.19 0.67
N ARG A 90 7.48 -3.49 -0.23
CA ARG A 90 7.14 -3.87 -1.61
C ARG A 90 6.34 -5.17 -1.64
N SER A 91 6.75 -6.15 -0.83
CA SER A 91 6.04 -7.42 -0.70
C SER A 91 4.62 -7.22 -0.21
N ASP A 92 4.40 -6.31 0.74
CA ASP A 92 3.06 -5.98 1.23
C ASP A 92 2.17 -5.45 0.10
N VAL A 93 2.73 -4.62 -0.79
CA VAL A 93 2.00 -4.10 -1.96
C VAL A 93 1.58 -5.25 -2.88
N TYR A 94 2.48 -6.17 -3.17
CA TYR A 94 2.15 -7.31 -4.02
C TYR A 94 1.19 -8.28 -3.35
N PHE A 95 1.22 -8.39 -2.03
CA PHE A 95 0.24 -9.18 -1.29
C PHE A 95 -1.17 -8.60 -1.45
N ILE A 96 -1.31 -7.28 -1.33
CA ILE A 96 -2.58 -6.59 -1.54
C ILE A 96 -3.06 -6.79 -2.99
N LEU A 97 -2.16 -6.65 -3.95
CA LEU A 97 -2.47 -6.85 -5.37
C LEU A 97 -2.94 -8.28 -5.64
N GLY A 98 -2.23 -9.26 -5.11
CA GLY A 98 -2.61 -10.66 -5.26
C GLY A 98 -3.97 -10.96 -4.65
N ALA A 99 -4.26 -10.41 -3.48
CA ALA A 99 -5.55 -10.54 -2.84
C ALA A 99 -6.68 -9.91 -3.67
N ALA A 100 -6.40 -8.77 -4.32
CA ALA A 100 -7.37 -8.12 -5.20
C ALA A 100 -7.67 -8.97 -6.44
N TYR A 101 -6.64 -9.53 -7.07
CA TYR A 101 -6.84 -10.45 -8.19
C TYR A 101 -7.62 -11.69 -7.78
N ASN A 102 -7.31 -12.25 -6.61
CA ASN A 102 -8.03 -13.41 -6.09
C ASN A 102 -9.50 -13.08 -5.84
N ALA A 103 -9.80 -11.91 -5.29
CA ALA A 103 -11.18 -11.45 -5.06
C ALA A 103 -11.95 -11.29 -6.37
N ARG A 104 -11.27 -10.97 -7.46
CA ARG A 104 -11.88 -10.84 -8.79
C ARG A 104 -11.88 -12.16 -9.57
N THR A 105 -11.49 -13.23 -8.95
CA THR A 105 -11.43 -14.57 -9.56
C THR A 105 -10.48 -14.58 -10.77
N MET A 106 -9.30 -14.00 -10.59
CA MET A 106 -8.23 -13.96 -11.59
C MET A 106 -7.02 -14.72 -11.03
N PRO A 107 -7.09 -16.06 -10.98
CA PRO A 107 -6.12 -16.86 -10.22
C PRO A 107 -4.71 -16.81 -10.78
N GLN A 108 -4.53 -16.73 -12.10
CA GLN A 108 -3.19 -16.69 -12.68
C GLN A 108 -2.48 -15.39 -12.31
N GLN A 109 -3.17 -14.27 -12.41
CA GLN A 109 -2.62 -12.97 -12.02
C GLN A 109 -2.37 -12.90 -10.52
N ALA A 110 -3.25 -13.53 -9.71
CA ALA A 110 -3.06 -13.61 -8.27
C ALA A 110 -1.78 -14.40 -7.93
N ILE A 111 -1.55 -15.53 -8.59
CA ILE A 111 -0.34 -16.32 -8.41
C ILE A 111 0.89 -15.49 -8.76
N ASP A 112 0.88 -14.79 -9.89
CA ASP A 112 2.01 -13.97 -10.33
C ASP A 112 2.33 -12.88 -9.31
N ALA A 113 1.31 -12.18 -8.81
CA ALA A 113 1.51 -11.12 -7.81
C ALA A 113 2.01 -11.68 -6.48
N LEU A 114 1.39 -12.75 -5.99
CA LEU A 114 1.76 -13.36 -4.70
C LEU A 114 3.15 -13.99 -4.75
N SER A 115 3.61 -14.42 -5.93
CA SER A 115 4.96 -14.94 -6.09
C SER A 115 6.03 -13.88 -5.88
N LYS A 116 5.67 -12.60 -5.94
CA LYS A 116 6.57 -11.47 -5.68
C LYS A 116 6.62 -11.08 -4.20
N VAL A 117 5.86 -11.76 -3.34
CA VAL A 117 5.90 -11.56 -1.89
C VAL A 117 7.06 -12.42 -1.35
N THR A 118 8.22 -11.79 -1.20
CA THR A 118 9.47 -12.49 -0.89
C THR A 118 10.04 -12.16 0.50
N ALA A 119 9.45 -11.18 1.19
CA ALA A 119 9.92 -10.77 2.53
C ALA A 119 8.74 -10.33 3.40
N GLY A 120 8.93 -10.41 4.71
CA GLY A 120 7.96 -9.92 5.68
C GLY A 120 6.97 -10.97 6.16
N ALA A 121 5.99 -10.52 6.92
CA ALA A 121 5.03 -11.37 7.61
C ALA A 121 4.04 -12.08 6.65
N ASN A 122 3.89 -11.59 5.43
CA ASN A 122 2.90 -12.10 4.48
C ASN A 122 3.43 -13.22 3.59
N VAL A 123 4.72 -13.58 3.68
CA VAL A 123 5.33 -14.61 2.83
C VAL A 123 4.63 -15.95 2.98
N ALA A 124 4.41 -16.41 4.21
CA ALA A 124 3.78 -17.70 4.48
C ALA A 124 2.34 -17.73 3.94
N ALA A 125 1.58 -16.67 4.16
CA ALA A 125 0.21 -16.56 3.66
C ALA A 125 0.17 -16.54 2.13
N ALA A 126 1.09 -15.82 1.50
CA ALA A 126 1.18 -15.75 0.04
C ALA A 126 1.52 -17.13 -0.55
N GLN A 127 2.48 -17.84 0.02
CA GLN A 127 2.87 -19.18 -0.44
C GLN A 127 1.71 -20.17 -0.31
N LYS A 128 0.98 -20.11 0.80
CA LYS A 128 -0.18 -20.96 1.04
C LYS A 128 -1.28 -20.69 0.00
N THR A 129 -1.56 -19.42 -0.27
CA THR A 129 -2.56 -19.02 -1.25
C THR A 129 -2.15 -19.45 -2.67
N VAL A 130 -0.89 -19.26 -3.03
CA VAL A 130 -0.36 -19.69 -4.34
C VAL A 130 -0.56 -21.20 -4.51
N ALA A 131 -0.19 -21.99 -3.50
CA ALA A 131 -0.35 -23.44 -3.54
C ALA A 131 -1.81 -23.83 -3.72
N GLN A 132 -2.71 -23.16 -3.01
CA GLN A 132 -4.16 -23.43 -3.09
C GLN A 132 -4.69 -23.08 -4.49
N LEU A 133 -4.27 -21.95 -5.05
CA LEU A 133 -4.71 -21.52 -6.38
C LEU A 133 -4.20 -22.47 -7.46
N LYS A 134 -2.97 -22.95 -7.36
CA LYS A 134 -2.41 -23.94 -8.29
C LYS A 134 -3.15 -25.26 -8.21
N GLU A 135 -3.49 -25.71 -7.01
CA GLU A 135 -4.28 -26.93 -6.79
C GLU A 135 -5.66 -26.78 -7.42
N ASN A 136 -6.32 -25.65 -7.20
CA ASN A 136 -7.64 -25.39 -7.77
C ASN A 136 -7.60 -25.38 -9.31
N ALA A 137 -6.56 -24.81 -9.89
CA ALA A 137 -6.38 -24.77 -11.35
C ALA A 137 -6.17 -26.17 -11.91
N ALA A 138 -5.39 -27.01 -11.21
CA ALA A 138 -5.17 -28.40 -11.61
C ALA A 138 -6.47 -29.22 -11.57
N LYS A 139 -7.28 -29.00 -10.56
CA LYS A 139 -8.60 -29.69 -10.44
C LYS A 139 -9.55 -29.25 -11.54
N ALA A 140 -9.54 -27.96 -11.89
CA ALA A 140 -10.41 -27.44 -12.95
C ALA A 140 -10.05 -27.99 -14.32
N ASN A 141 -8.77 -28.38 -14.52
CA ASN A 141 -8.27 -28.90 -15.80
C ASN A 141 -8.29 -30.42 -15.88
N SER A 142 -8.73 -31.11 -14.84
CA SER A 142 -8.76 -32.58 -14.82
C SER A 142 -10.12 -33.19 -15.19
#